data_d5316d7d34a871ec5aca7538507692cc
#
_entry.id   d5316d7d34a871ec5aca7538507692cc
#
_cell.length_a   1.000
_cell.length_b   1.000
_cell.length_c   1.000
_cell.angle_alpha   90.00
_cell.angle_beta   90.00
_cell.angle_gamma   90.00
#
_symmetry.space_group_name_H-M   'P 1'
#
loop_
_entity.id
_entity.type
_entity.pdbx_description
1 polymer ?
#
loop_
_entity_poly.entity_id
_entity_poly.type
_entity_poly.pdbx_seq_one_letter_code
_entity_poly.pdbx_strand_id
1 'polypeptide(L)'
;MIYLSSHDEFIQISLTNLIAQINSRLITLDKGLSFVHIEAQKNNDRVHLLYNERKKTIKTPIKINDLFDIIYQLIFEKAVNINKFEFYPFKQVILYKDTEIKLNFISNEILRNLYLYRHNGIDKNILYSLIWPQDKEILINKLDTHLTNTKNLIQDNFDIELKYASKKGIVKLLD
;
A
#
# COMPACT_ATOMS: atom_id res chain seq x y z
N MET A 1 -6.16 -7.54 2.04
CA MET A 1 -6.84 -8.18 0.88
C MET A 1 -7.81 -7.18 0.29
N ILE A 2 -7.79 -7.01 -1.01
CA ILE A 2 -8.76 -6.17 -1.72
C ILE A 2 -9.92 -7.09 -2.08
N TYR A 3 -11.11 -6.73 -1.64
CA TYR A 3 -12.34 -7.40 -2.01
C TYR A 3 -13.15 -6.49 -2.92
N LEU A 4 -13.61 -7.02 -4.02
CA LEU A 4 -14.43 -6.28 -4.97
C LEU A 4 -15.81 -6.93 -5.05
N SER A 5 -16.86 -6.13 -4.89
CA SER A 5 -18.24 -6.55 -5.15
C SER A 5 -18.80 -5.80 -6.35
N SER A 6 -19.66 -6.45 -7.10
CA SER A 6 -20.44 -5.83 -8.16
C SER A 6 -21.80 -6.51 -8.25
N HIS A 7 -22.84 -5.74 -8.56
CA HIS A 7 -24.16 -6.28 -8.92
C HIS A 7 -24.23 -6.80 -10.36
N ASP A 8 -23.21 -6.46 -11.19
CA ASP A 8 -23.06 -6.98 -12.55
C ASP A 8 -22.16 -8.23 -12.51
N GLU A 9 -22.74 -9.40 -12.82
CA GLU A 9 -22.06 -10.69 -12.73
C GLU A 9 -20.83 -10.78 -13.64
N PHE A 10 -20.90 -10.20 -14.83
CA PHE A 10 -19.77 -10.19 -15.77
C PHE A 10 -18.59 -9.35 -15.21
N ILE A 11 -18.90 -8.22 -14.61
CA ILE A 11 -17.90 -7.39 -13.94
C ILE A 11 -17.34 -8.11 -12.72
N GLN A 12 -18.21 -8.72 -11.91
CA GLN A 12 -17.81 -9.49 -10.75
C GLN A 12 -16.79 -10.57 -11.13
N ILE A 13 -17.07 -11.36 -12.15
CA ILE A 13 -16.16 -12.42 -12.63
C ILE A 13 -14.87 -11.84 -13.19
N SER A 14 -14.97 -10.86 -14.09
CA SER A 14 -13.80 -10.29 -14.79
C SER A 14 -12.85 -9.58 -13.80
N LEU A 15 -13.39 -8.79 -12.89
CA LEU A 15 -12.60 -8.07 -11.92
C LEU A 15 -12.11 -8.95 -10.77
N THR A 16 -12.87 -9.99 -10.39
CA THR A 16 -12.42 -10.96 -9.37
C THR A 16 -11.16 -11.67 -9.84
N ASN A 17 -11.10 -12.09 -11.11
CA ASN A 17 -9.91 -12.71 -11.68
C ASN A 17 -8.71 -11.75 -11.72
N LEU A 18 -8.94 -10.49 -12.08
CA LEU A 18 -7.90 -9.45 -12.06
C LEU A 18 -7.43 -9.15 -10.63
N ILE A 19 -8.36 -9.03 -9.70
CA ILE A 19 -8.04 -8.80 -8.28
C ILE A 19 -7.40 -10.03 -7.65
N ALA A 20 -7.77 -11.24 -8.06
CA ALA A 20 -7.05 -12.45 -7.64
C ALA A 20 -5.59 -12.42 -8.08
N GLN A 21 -5.29 -11.90 -9.28
CA GLN A 21 -3.90 -11.68 -9.73
C GLN A 21 -3.21 -10.55 -8.96
N ILE A 22 -3.90 -9.45 -8.67
CA ILE A 22 -3.42 -8.38 -7.80
C ILE A 22 -3.21 -8.93 -6.39
N ASN A 23 -4.20 -9.62 -5.87
CA ASN A 23 -4.11 -10.29 -4.58
C ASN A 23 -3.03 -11.38 -4.57
N SER A 24 -2.80 -12.17 -5.61
CA SER A 24 -1.72 -13.16 -5.62
C SER A 24 -0.33 -12.50 -5.53
N ARG A 25 -0.18 -11.32 -6.09
CA ARG A 25 1.01 -10.47 -5.86
C ARG A 25 1.04 -9.85 -4.46
N LEU A 26 -0.13 -9.73 -3.81
CA LEU A 26 -0.27 -9.24 -2.44
C LEU A 26 -0.47 -10.38 -1.43
N ILE A 27 -0.97 -11.57 -1.83
CA ILE A 27 -1.42 -12.74 -1.00
C ILE A 27 -0.31 -13.75 -0.67
N THR A 28 0.86 -13.60 -1.18
CA THR A 28 1.99 -14.10 -0.40
C THR A 28 1.98 -13.52 1.02
N LEU A 29 0.98 -12.72 1.35
CA LEU A 29 0.91 -11.73 2.41
C LEU A 29 -0.38 -11.85 3.22
N ASP A 30 -0.62 -13.07 3.67
CA ASP A 30 -1.28 -13.38 4.95
C ASP A 30 -2.72 -12.91 5.30
N LYS A 31 -3.33 -13.81 5.97
CA LYS A 31 -4.55 -13.99 6.75
C LYS A 31 -4.91 -12.86 7.75
N GLY A 32 -4.95 -11.60 7.39
CA GLY A 32 -5.30 -10.55 8.35
C GLY A 32 -5.25 -9.12 7.83
N LEU A 33 -5.16 -8.93 6.52
CA LEU A 33 -5.34 -7.61 5.94
C LEU A 33 -6.74 -7.08 6.24
N SER A 34 -6.81 -5.86 6.73
CA SER A 34 -8.06 -5.09 6.72
C SER A 34 -8.62 -5.18 5.31
N PHE A 35 -9.83 -5.68 5.19
CA PHE A 35 -10.49 -5.78 3.90
C PHE A 35 -10.68 -4.36 3.34
N VAL A 36 -10.09 -4.11 2.19
CA VAL A 36 -10.43 -2.94 1.39
C VAL A 36 -11.57 -3.39 0.48
N HIS A 37 -12.78 -2.99 0.83
CA HIS A 37 -13.95 -3.27 0.01
C HIS A 37 -14.11 -2.18 -1.04
N ILE A 38 -14.07 -2.57 -2.31
CA ILE A 38 -14.32 -1.69 -3.44
C ILE A 38 -15.57 -2.19 -4.15
N GLU A 39 -16.57 -1.34 -4.26
CA GLU A 39 -17.77 -1.60 -5.04
C GLU A 39 -17.55 -1.18 -6.49
N ALA A 40 -17.83 -2.06 -7.45
CA ALA A 40 -17.77 -1.78 -8.86
C ALA A 40 -19.18 -1.69 -9.45
N GLN A 41 -19.52 -0.54 -10.01
CA GLN A 41 -20.78 -0.29 -10.69
C GLN A 41 -20.52 -0.02 -12.16
N LYS A 42 -21.18 -0.77 -13.04
CA LYS A 42 -21.11 -0.57 -14.50
C LYS A 42 -22.09 0.50 -14.94
N ASN A 43 -21.60 1.37 -15.80
CA ASN A 43 -22.43 2.30 -16.55
C ASN A 43 -21.88 2.39 -17.99
N ASN A 44 -22.51 1.70 -18.92
CA ASN A 44 -22.07 1.54 -20.32
C ASN A 44 -20.66 0.94 -20.43
N ASP A 45 -19.71 1.69 -21.03
CA ASP A 45 -18.30 1.34 -21.21
C ASP A 45 -17.42 1.73 -20.00
N ARG A 46 -18.03 2.18 -18.92
CA ARG A 46 -17.35 2.68 -17.73
C ARG A 46 -17.69 1.85 -16.51
N VAL A 47 -16.69 1.67 -15.66
CA VAL A 47 -16.85 1.07 -14.33
C VAL A 47 -16.49 2.10 -13.30
N HIS A 48 -17.35 2.28 -12.33
CA HIS A 48 -17.11 3.12 -11.17
C HIS A 48 -16.58 2.26 -10.02
N LEU A 49 -15.39 2.57 -9.56
CA LEU A 49 -14.84 1.99 -8.34
C LEU A 49 -15.14 2.91 -7.16
N LEU A 50 -15.79 2.38 -6.16
CA LEU A 50 -16.22 3.09 -4.96
C LEU A 50 -15.44 2.53 -3.76
N TYR A 51 -14.83 3.42 -3.00
CA TYR A 51 -14.17 3.07 -1.75
C TYR A 51 -14.47 4.15 -0.70
N ASN A 52 -15.22 3.77 0.33
CA ASN A 52 -15.81 4.71 1.25
C ASN A 52 -16.67 5.75 0.47
N GLU A 53 -16.40 7.04 0.63
CA GLU A 53 -17.09 8.13 -0.09
C GLU A 53 -16.41 8.52 -1.40
N ARG A 54 -15.40 7.76 -1.83
CA ARG A 54 -14.59 8.09 -3.01
C ARG A 54 -15.03 7.30 -4.22
N LYS A 55 -14.97 7.96 -5.36
CA LYS A 55 -15.34 7.37 -6.65
C LYS A 55 -14.23 7.63 -7.67
N LYS A 56 -13.79 6.57 -8.33
CA LYS A 56 -12.97 6.65 -9.55
C LYS A 56 -13.71 5.98 -10.69
N THR A 57 -13.64 6.59 -11.86
CA THR A 57 -14.27 6.06 -13.06
C THR A 57 -13.18 5.53 -13.97
N ILE A 58 -13.31 4.28 -14.37
CA ILE A 58 -12.42 3.63 -15.33
C ILE A 58 -13.19 3.30 -16.61
N LYS A 59 -12.49 3.39 -17.74
CA LYS A 59 -13.01 2.96 -19.03
C LYS A 59 -12.55 1.52 -19.27
N THR A 60 -13.46 0.68 -19.74
CA THR A 60 -13.14 -0.72 -20.08
C THR A 60 -12.90 -0.87 -21.59
N PRO A 61 -11.98 -1.76 -22.03
CA PRO A 61 -11.10 -2.60 -21.20
C PRO A 61 -9.95 -1.83 -20.56
N ILE A 62 -9.48 -2.28 -19.39
CA ILE A 62 -8.36 -1.67 -18.64
C ILE A 62 -7.22 -2.68 -18.45
N LYS A 63 -5.99 -2.19 -18.53
CA LYS A 63 -4.82 -2.99 -18.19
C LYS A 63 -4.73 -3.21 -16.69
N ILE A 64 -4.22 -4.38 -16.28
CA ILE A 64 -4.12 -4.74 -14.87
C ILE A 64 -3.26 -3.75 -14.05
N ASN A 65 -2.18 -3.25 -14.63
CA ASN A 65 -1.31 -2.29 -13.94
C ASN A 65 -2.05 -0.95 -13.71
N ASP A 66 -2.78 -0.47 -14.72
CA ASP A 66 -3.56 0.76 -14.60
C ASP A 66 -4.69 0.61 -13.56
N LEU A 67 -5.34 -0.56 -13.51
CA LEU A 67 -6.33 -0.86 -12.48
C LEU A 67 -5.69 -0.87 -11.09
N PHE A 68 -4.51 -1.44 -10.95
CA PHE A 68 -3.76 -1.46 -9.71
C PHE A 68 -3.46 -0.05 -9.22
N ASP A 69 -2.94 0.83 -10.10
CA ASP A 69 -2.64 2.21 -9.78
C ASP A 69 -3.89 3.00 -9.35
N ILE A 70 -5.01 2.77 -10.03
CA ILE A 70 -6.29 3.41 -9.68
C ILE A 70 -6.80 2.95 -8.30
N ILE A 71 -6.72 1.66 -8.01
CA ILE A 71 -7.10 1.10 -6.70
C ILE A 71 -6.20 1.68 -5.60
N TYR A 72 -4.90 1.75 -5.85
CA TYR A 72 -3.97 2.38 -4.91
C TYR A 72 -4.31 3.86 -4.69
N GLN A 73 -4.61 4.60 -5.76
CA GLN A 73 -5.06 5.99 -5.64
C GLN A 73 -6.30 6.10 -4.77
N LEU A 74 -7.31 5.24 -4.98
CA LEU A 74 -8.52 5.25 -4.16
C LEU A 74 -8.23 5.06 -2.67
N ILE A 75 -7.34 4.13 -2.34
CA ILE A 75 -6.98 3.83 -0.94
C ILE A 75 -6.21 4.99 -0.32
N PHE A 76 -5.23 5.54 -1.04
CA PHE A 76 -4.26 6.50 -0.53
C PHE A 76 -4.49 7.95 -0.99
N GLU A 77 -5.63 8.29 -1.57
CA GLU A 77 -5.95 9.66 -2.02
C GLU A 77 -5.93 10.66 -0.88
N LYS A 78 -6.28 10.21 0.34
CA LYS A 78 -6.11 10.98 1.57
C LYS A 78 -4.88 10.50 2.33
N ALA A 79 -4.45 11.32 3.27
CA ALA A 79 -3.46 10.91 4.25
C ALA A 79 -3.89 9.65 5.01
N VAL A 80 -2.93 8.86 5.38
CA VAL A 80 -3.09 7.78 6.36
C VAL A 80 -2.29 8.11 7.61
N ASN A 81 -2.83 7.79 8.77
CA ASN A 81 -2.13 8.01 10.02
C ASN A 81 -1.18 6.85 10.31
N ILE A 82 0.06 7.18 10.57
CA ILE A 82 1.09 6.25 11.06
C ILE A 82 1.61 6.82 12.39
N ASN A 83 1.42 6.10 13.48
CA ASN A 83 1.72 6.61 14.82
C ASN A 83 1.12 8.02 15.03
N LYS A 84 1.97 9.07 15.07
CA LYS A 84 1.55 10.45 15.36
C LYS A 84 1.55 11.37 14.15
N PHE A 85 1.95 10.91 12.97
CA PHE A 85 2.06 11.73 11.76
C PHE A 85 1.11 11.27 10.66
N GLU A 86 0.75 12.19 9.79
CA GLU A 86 0.00 11.93 8.57
C GLU A 86 0.96 11.57 7.42
N PHE A 87 0.67 10.50 6.73
CA PHE A 87 1.44 10.05 5.58
C PHE A 87 0.62 10.18 4.30
N TYR A 88 1.18 10.86 3.31
CA TYR A 88 0.61 11.10 1.98
C TYR A 88 1.42 10.34 0.92
N PRO A 89 1.15 9.06 0.67
CA PRO A 89 1.98 8.22 -0.21
C PRO A 89 2.16 8.76 -1.61
N PHE A 90 1.13 9.35 -2.22
CA PHE A 90 1.23 9.89 -3.58
C PHE A 90 2.02 11.20 -3.68
N LYS A 91 2.00 11.98 -2.64
CA LYS A 91 2.81 13.20 -2.55
C LYS A 91 4.24 12.90 -2.11
N GLN A 92 4.48 11.69 -1.61
CA GLN A 92 5.73 11.29 -0.96
C GLN A 92 6.08 12.21 0.21
N VAL A 93 5.09 12.50 1.04
CA VAL A 93 5.20 13.48 2.13
C VAL A 93 4.67 12.88 3.41
N ILE A 94 5.33 13.22 4.51
CA ILE A 94 4.81 13.04 5.86
C ILE A 94 4.63 14.41 6.51
N LEU A 95 3.55 14.56 7.26
CA LEU A 95 3.18 15.80 7.95
C LEU A 95 2.98 15.52 9.44
N TYR A 96 3.62 16.30 10.27
CA TYR A 96 3.38 16.29 11.72
C TYR A 96 3.31 17.73 12.24
N LYS A 97 2.17 18.08 12.85
CA LYS A 97 1.86 19.47 13.17
C LYS A 97 1.98 20.32 11.90
N ASP A 98 2.84 21.34 11.93
CA ASP A 98 3.07 22.27 10.79
C ASP A 98 4.34 21.95 10.00
N THR A 99 4.99 20.81 10.30
CA THR A 99 6.24 20.42 9.65
C THR A 99 5.98 19.34 8.61
N GLU A 100 6.35 19.62 7.35
CA GLU A 100 6.27 18.71 6.22
C GLU A 100 7.66 18.18 5.87
N ILE A 101 7.78 16.88 5.63
CA ILE A 101 8.99 16.23 5.15
C ILE A 101 8.70 15.49 3.86
N LYS A 102 9.50 15.77 2.84
CA LYS A 102 9.47 15.02 1.58
C LYS A 102 10.29 13.75 1.69
N LEU A 103 9.67 12.64 1.32
CA LEU A 103 10.31 11.33 1.31
C LEU A 103 10.98 11.06 -0.04
N ASN A 104 12.09 10.35 -0.02
CA ASN A 104 12.57 9.68 -1.22
C ASN A 104 11.70 8.47 -1.56
N PHE A 105 11.84 7.96 -2.78
CA PHE A 105 11.05 6.83 -3.27
C PHE A 105 11.11 5.60 -2.33
N ILE A 106 12.31 5.24 -1.86
CA ILE A 106 12.49 4.02 -1.03
C ILE A 106 11.82 4.17 0.33
N SER A 107 11.99 5.31 1.02
CA SER A 107 11.33 5.58 2.29
C SER A 107 9.82 5.61 2.15
N ASN A 108 9.31 6.17 1.04
CA ASN A 108 7.89 6.16 0.72
C ASN A 108 7.35 4.73 0.54
N GLU A 109 8.04 3.89 -0.25
CA GLU A 109 7.65 2.50 -0.44
C GLU A 109 7.70 1.68 0.84
N ILE A 110 8.71 1.90 1.68
CA ILE A 110 8.81 1.29 3.00
C ILE A 110 7.57 1.63 3.83
N LEU A 111 7.28 2.91 4.04
CA LEU A 111 6.15 3.35 4.86
C LEU A 111 4.82 2.87 4.30
N ARG A 112 4.64 2.92 2.98
CA ARG A 112 3.45 2.44 2.29
C ARG A 112 3.21 0.95 2.54
N ASN A 113 4.23 0.13 2.38
CA ASN A 113 4.11 -1.30 2.60
C ASN A 113 3.94 -1.63 4.08
N LEU A 114 4.68 -1.01 4.99
CA LEU A 114 4.49 -1.19 6.42
C LEU A 114 3.07 -0.82 6.86
N TYR A 115 2.47 0.23 6.30
CA TYR A 115 1.09 0.60 6.57
C TYR A 115 0.10 -0.43 6.03
N LEU A 116 0.29 -0.91 4.78
CA LEU A 116 -0.57 -1.93 4.18
C LEU A 116 -0.57 -3.22 5.00
N TYR A 117 0.58 -3.58 5.55
CA TYR A 117 0.76 -4.81 6.33
C TYR A 117 0.77 -4.59 7.85
N ARG A 118 0.27 -3.44 8.32
CA ARG A 118 0.34 -3.04 9.73
C ARG A 118 -0.25 -4.05 10.71
N HIS A 119 -1.25 -4.84 10.30
CA HIS A 119 -1.89 -5.81 11.21
C HIS A 119 -1.05 -7.07 11.45
N ASN A 120 -0.41 -7.59 10.42
CA ASN A 120 0.31 -8.88 10.49
C ASN A 120 1.83 -8.74 10.35
N GLY A 121 2.29 -7.59 9.86
CA GLY A 121 3.66 -7.41 9.43
C GLY A 121 3.90 -7.94 8.01
N ILE A 122 5.09 -7.73 7.50
CA ILE A 122 5.55 -8.16 6.18
C ILE A 122 6.88 -8.88 6.31
N ASP A 123 7.05 -9.99 5.59
CA ASP A 123 8.33 -10.68 5.48
C ASP A 123 9.35 -9.78 4.78
N LYS A 124 10.59 -9.75 5.28
CA LYS A 124 11.67 -8.89 4.76
C LYS A 124 12.03 -9.20 3.30
N ASN A 125 12.01 -10.48 2.91
CA ASN A 125 12.32 -10.83 1.53
C ASN A 125 11.24 -10.32 0.58
N ILE A 126 9.98 -10.41 1.02
CA ILE A 126 8.85 -9.88 0.26
C ILE A 126 8.93 -8.36 0.17
N LEU A 127 9.15 -7.67 1.29
CA LEU A 127 9.30 -6.22 1.31
C LEU A 127 10.46 -5.77 0.41
N TYR A 128 11.60 -6.50 0.46
CA TYR A 128 12.72 -6.24 -0.44
C TYR A 128 12.32 -6.34 -1.91
N SER A 129 11.67 -7.45 -2.29
CA SER A 129 11.27 -7.71 -3.68
C SER A 129 10.23 -6.70 -4.20
N LEU A 130 9.39 -6.15 -3.32
CA LEU A 130 8.43 -5.09 -3.69
C LEU A 130 9.14 -3.76 -3.97
N ILE A 131 10.23 -3.45 -3.25
CA ILE A 131 10.96 -2.19 -3.40
C ILE A 131 11.99 -2.27 -4.55
N TRP A 132 12.65 -3.42 -4.70
CA TRP A 132 13.68 -3.66 -5.71
C TRP A 132 13.36 -4.87 -6.58
N PRO A 133 12.32 -4.81 -7.42
CA PRO A 133 11.88 -5.98 -8.20
C PRO A 133 12.88 -6.41 -9.29
N GLN A 134 13.87 -5.57 -9.60
CA GLN A 134 14.89 -5.85 -10.61
C GLN A 134 16.18 -6.48 -10.04
N ASP A 135 16.31 -6.48 -8.69
CA ASP A 135 17.49 -7.06 -8.06
C ASP A 135 17.42 -8.59 -8.18
N LYS A 136 18.52 -9.21 -8.63
CA LYS A 136 18.62 -10.68 -8.78
C LYS A 136 18.76 -11.40 -7.44
N GLU A 137 19.28 -10.72 -6.45
CA GLU A 137 19.53 -11.25 -5.12
C GLU A 137 18.88 -10.38 -4.04
N ILE A 138 18.42 -11.04 -2.99
CA ILE A 138 17.80 -10.35 -1.86
C ILE A 138 18.90 -9.97 -0.85
N LEU A 139 19.12 -8.69 -0.68
CA LEU A 139 20.12 -8.12 0.22
C LEU A 139 19.44 -7.54 1.47
N ILE A 140 19.18 -8.37 2.48
CA ILE A 140 18.47 -7.96 3.70
C ILE A 140 19.16 -6.79 4.42
N ASN A 141 20.50 -6.76 4.44
CA ASN A 141 21.24 -5.65 5.04
C ASN A 141 20.96 -4.29 4.35
N LYS A 142 20.75 -4.31 3.02
CA LYS A 142 20.32 -3.12 2.27
C LYS A 142 18.95 -2.64 2.75
N LEU A 143 17.98 -3.55 2.92
CA LEU A 143 16.67 -3.23 3.45
C LEU A 143 16.76 -2.68 4.88
N ASP A 144 17.52 -3.33 5.76
CA ASP A 144 17.66 -2.92 7.15
C ASP A 144 18.28 -1.52 7.27
N THR A 145 19.25 -1.20 6.40
CA THR A 145 19.83 0.16 6.30
C THR A 145 18.75 1.18 5.94
N HIS A 146 17.91 0.90 4.93
CA HIS A 146 16.86 1.83 4.52
C HIS A 146 15.73 1.94 5.55
N LEU A 147 15.38 0.87 6.26
CA LEU A 147 14.45 0.91 7.39
C LEU A 147 14.97 1.85 8.49
N THR A 148 16.26 1.70 8.84
CA THR A 148 16.93 2.55 9.83
C THR A 148 16.98 4.00 9.37
N ASN A 149 17.36 4.27 8.13
CA ASN A 149 17.39 5.62 7.56
C ASN A 149 16.01 6.28 7.55
N THR A 150 14.95 5.52 7.24
CA THR A 150 13.58 6.03 7.27
C THR A 150 13.14 6.35 8.70
N LYS A 151 13.49 5.52 9.68
CA LYS A 151 13.25 5.78 11.09
C LYS A 151 13.98 7.04 11.56
N ASN A 152 15.27 7.17 11.25
CA ASN A 152 16.09 8.32 11.63
C ASN A 152 15.57 9.60 10.99
N LEU A 153 15.18 9.58 9.71
CA LEU A 153 14.58 10.73 9.03
C LEU A 153 13.37 11.27 9.80
N ILE A 154 12.50 10.40 10.30
CA ILE A 154 11.31 10.80 11.07
C ILE A 154 11.70 11.31 12.45
N GLN A 155 12.61 10.61 13.12
CA GLN A 155 13.09 11.00 14.45
C GLN A 155 13.78 12.34 14.43
N ASP A 156 14.69 12.59 13.48
CA ASP A 156 15.51 13.79 13.42
C ASP A 156 14.68 15.05 13.10
N ASN A 157 13.60 14.89 12.36
CA ASN A 157 12.80 16.04 11.93
C ASN A 157 11.56 16.29 12.81
N PHE A 158 10.99 15.25 13.41
CA PHE A 158 9.74 15.37 14.16
C PHE A 158 9.89 15.12 15.66
N ASP A 159 11.04 14.61 16.08
CA ASP A 159 11.23 14.07 17.45
C ASP A 159 10.18 12.98 17.77
N ILE A 160 9.83 12.19 16.78
CA ILE A 160 8.90 11.06 16.89
C ILE A 160 9.62 9.78 16.47
N GLU A 161 9.55 8.78 17.32
CA GLU A 161 10.04 7.45 16.96
C GLU A 161 9.04 6.72 16.07
N LEU A 162 9.47 6.34 14.84
CA LEU A 162 8.74 5.37 14.04
C LEU A 162 8.87 3.99 14.70
N LYS A 163 7.76 3.53 15.29
CA LYS A 163 7.75 2.27 16.02
C LYS A 163 7.47 1.11 15.05
N TYR A 164 8.40 0.21 14.93
CA TYR A 164 8.20 -1.06 14.27
C TYR A 164 8.98 -2.18 14.98
N ALA A 165 8.44 -3.39 14.96
CA ALA A 165 9.15 -4.59 15.40
C ALA A 165 9.72 -5.32 14.20
N SER A 166 10.94 -5.85 14.37
CA SER A 166 11.55 -6.78 13.41
C SER A 166 11.89 -8.07 14.15
N LYS A 167 11.12 -9.13 13.89
CA LYS A 167 11.29 -10.43 14.57
C LYS A 167 11.07 -11.57 13.59
N LYS A 168 11.99 -12.55 13.61
CA LYS A 168 11.93 -13.75 12.74
C LYS A 168 11.73 -13.43 11.26
N GLY A 169 12.41 -12.39 10.74
CA GLY A 169 12.29 -11.98 9.33
C GLY A 169 11.05 -11.18 8.99
N ILE A 170 10.15 -10.91 9.94
CA ILE A 170 8.94 -10.12 9.74
C ILE A 170 9.14 -8.72 10.31
N VAL A 171 8.76 -7.69 9.56
CA VAL A 171 8.70 -6.30 10.00
C VAL A 171 7.23 -5.89 10.15
N LYS A 172 6.89 -5.29 11.28
CA LYS A 172 5.52 -4.87 11.59
C LYS A 172 5.52 -3.49 12.24
N LEU A 173 4.65 -2.58 11.76
CA LEU A 173 4.36 -1.34 12.47
C LEU A 173 3.74 -1.64 13.85
N LEU A 174 4.11 -0.85 14.82
CA LEU A 174 3.53 -0.86 16.16
C LEU A 174 2.72 0.43 16.33
N ASP A 175 1.57 0.31 16.97
CA ASP A 175 0.71 1.44 17.33
C ASP A 175 1.30 2.28 18.45
#